data_1678639547a9aa6094e9dad1812031ed
#
_entry.id   1678639547a9aa6094e9dad1812031ed
#
_cell.length_a   1.000
_cell.length_b   1.000
_cell.length_c   1.000
_cell.angle_alpha   90.00
_cell.angle_beta   90.00
_cell.angle_gamma   90.00
#
_symmetry.space_group_name_H-M   'P 1'
#
loop_
_entity.id
_entity.type
_entity.pdbx_description
1 polymer ?
#
loop_
_entity_poly.entity_id
_entity_poly.type
_entity_poly.pdbx_seq_one_letter_code
_entity_poly.pdbx_strand_id
1 'polypeptide(L)'
;MEEIEGIILRHSRRGMSELSDCMPGDFCAGAAREVLTWPRGCVAIATGFCVAGHAETDGPPGAAWVARALEELGFAPVIVTDALCRGMFERENLRVEYVRLDAEDGELRGILERLRPVGMIAIERCGRTAQGDYLNMRGVDIGAHTAPVDRLFELTDAPTLGIGDGGNEIGMGMLAGQLAGRLVIRPCAVRTDRLIIATVSNWGAYGLCAALERLSGRRCLPSPDEAERQIERMVAQGCVDGISHMQAMSVDGFDMATEAEILDALRGAIGRQKGEHAI
;
A
#
# COMPACT_ATOMS: atom_id res chain seq x y z
N MET A 1 25.12 6.39 -1.25
CA MET A 1 24.43 5.05 -1.29
C MET A 1 22.96 5.38 -1.36
N GLU A 2 22.23 4.75 -2.27
CA GLU A 2 20.81 5.03 -2.39
C GLU A 2 20.07 4.43 -1.21
N GLU A 3 19.25 5.24 -0.55
CA GLU A 3 18.39 4.83 0.57
C GLU A 3 17.14 4.13 0.03
N ILE A 4 16.38 3.45 0.91
CA ILE A 4 15.14 2.75 0.54
C ILE A 4 14.19 3.69 -0.21
N GLU A 5 14.06 4.92 0.27
CA GLU A 5 13.20 5.95 -0.31
C GLU A 5 13.59 6.30 -1.75
N GLY A 6 14.88 6.46 -2.02
CA GLY A 6 15.36 6.72 -3.38
C GLY A 6 15.05 5.57 -4.33
N ILE A 7 15.16 4.31 -3.86
CA ILE A 7 14.89 3.12 -4.67
C ILE A 7 13.41 3.05 -5.06
N ILE A 8 12.49 3.20 -4.11
CA ILE A 8 11.05 3.11 -4.38
C ILE A 8 10.49 4.30 -5.18
N LEU A 9 11.27 5.38 -5.30
CA LEU A 9 10.96 6.56 -6.11
C LEU A 9 11.64 6.56 -7.48
N ARG A 10 12.40 5.52 -7.83
CA ARG A 10 12.96 5.37 -9.19
C ARG A 10 11.85 5.40 -10.23
N HIS A 11 12.17 5.80 -11.43
CA HIS A 11 11.24 5.84 -12.58
C HIS A 11 10.00 6.70 -12.37
N SER A 12 10.01 7.65 -11.42
CA SER A 12 8.86 8.48 -11.06
C SER A 12 8.25 9.18 -12.28
N ARG A 13 6.94 9.01 -12.47
CA ARG A 13 6.18 9.58 -13.59
C ARG A 13 5.04 10.50 -13.13
N ARG A 14 4.63 10.41 -11.85
CA ARG A 14 3.49 11.14 -11.28
C ARG A 14 3.94 12.24 -10.31
N GLY A 15 5.24 12.62 -10.31
CA GLY A 15 5.77 13.68 -9.46
C GLY A 15 5.99 13.29 -8.00
N MET A 16 5.92 11.99 -7.65
CA MET A 16 6.15 11.53 -6.26
C MET A 16 7.60 11.79 -5.81
N SER A 17 8.59 11.69 -6.72
CA SER A 17 9.97 12.03 -6.40
C SER A 17 10.15 13.51 -6.03
N GLU A 18 9.37 14.42 -6.61
CA GLU A 18 9.38 15.85 -6.28
C GLU A 18 8.72 16.15 -4.93
N LEU A 19 7.77 15.29 -4.51
CA LEU A 19 7.09 15.40 -3.22
C LEU A 19 7.96 14.85 -2.08
N SER A 20 9.00 14.08 -2.38
CA SER A 20 9.91 13.54 -1.36
C SER A 20 10.58 14.64 -0.53
N ASP A 21 10.83 15.82 -1.12
CA ASP A 21 11.37 16.98 -0.41
C ASP A 21 10.42 17.51 0.69
N CYS A 22 9.15 17.16 0.63
CA CYS A 22 8.14 17.51 1.64
C CYS A 22 7.98 16.43 2.71
N MET A 23 8.71 15.32 2.60
CA MET A 23 8.65 14.16 3.49
C MET A 23 9.88 14.09 4.39
N PRO A 24 9.79 13.43 5.56
CA PRO A 24 11.00 13.03 6.29
C PRO A 24 11.91 12.16 5.39
N GLY A 25 13.23 12.39 5.42
CA GLY A 25 14.16 11.68 4.55
C GLY A 25 14.25 10.17 4.78
N ASP A 26 13.71 9.69 5.91
CA ASP A 26 13.68 8.27 6.31
C ASP A 26 12.25 7.75 6.55
N PHE A 27 11.30 8.16 5.71
CA PHE A 27 9.87 7.87 5.94
C PHE A 27 9.55 6.36 5.97
N CYS A 28 10.23 5.52 5.21
CA CYS A 28 10.09 4.06 5.31
C CYS A 28 10.61 3.52 6.65
N ALA A 29 11.80 3.95 7.06
CA ALA A 29 12.37 3.54 8.34
C ALA A 29 11.55 4.11 9.52
N GLY A 30 11.03 5.33 9.40
CA GLY A 30 10.12 5.94 10.37
C GLY A 30 8.83 5.14 10.54
N ALA A 31 8.20 4.76 9.43
CA ALA A 31 7.01 3.91 9.45
C ALA A 31 7.30 2.52 10.04
N ALA A 32 8.40 1.89 9.64
CA ALA A 32 8.78 0.57 10.16
C ALA A 32 9.08 0.60 11.67
N ARG A 33 9.77 1.64 12.17
CA ARG A 33 9.99 1.82 13.62
C ARG A 33 8.67 1.90 14.37
N GLU A 34 7.69 2.64 13.86
CA GLU A 34 6.38 2.77 14.48
C GLU A 34 5.63 1.43 14.49
N VAL A 35 5.55 0.73 13.36
CA VAL A 35 4.93 -0.61 13.26
C VAL A 35 5.54 -1.57 14.29
N LEU A 36 6.86 -1.57 14.47
CA LEU A 36 7.53 -2.44 15.43
C LEU A 36 7.19 -2.13 16.90
N THR A 37 6.70 -0.93 17.22
CA THR A 37 6.23 -0.57 18.57
C THR A 37 4.80 -1.01 18.86
N TRP A 38 4.02 -1.34 17.84
CA TRP A 38 2.63 -1.76 18.04
C TRP A 38 2.56 -3.03 18.90
N PRO A 39 1.57 -3.14 19.80
CA PRO A 39 1.36 -4.39 20.53
C PRO A 39 1.01 -5.51 19.55
N ARG A 40 1.39 -6.76 19.87
CA ARG A 40 1.03 -7.89 19.01
C ARG A 40 -0.48 -8.08 19.02
N GLY A 41 -1.07 -8.13 17.83
CA GLY A 41 -2.52 -8.18 17.65
C GLY A 41 -2.90 -8.09 16.18
N CYS A 42 -4.16 -7.78 15.92
CA CYS A 42 -4.68 -7.61 14.57
C CYS A 42 -4.12 -6.33 13.94
N VAL A 43 -3.58 -6.43 12.72
CA VAL A 43 -3.29 -5.27 11.87
C VAL A 43 -4.21 -5.32 10.65
N ALA A 44 -5.04 -4.30 10.47
CA ALA A 44 -5.92 -4.20 9.31
C ALA A 44 -5.17 -3.56 8.13
N ILE A 45 -5.17 -4.24 6.98
CA ILE A 45 -4.49 -3.78 5.76
C ILE A 45 -5.53 -3.50 4.69
N ALA A 46 -5.78 -2.23 4.40
CA ALA A 46 -6.71 -1.79 3.37
C ALA A 46 -6.03 -1.77 2.00
N THR A 47 -6.64 -2.37 0.99
CA THR A 47 -6.13 -2.37 -0.39
C THR A 47 -7.22 -2.63 -1.41
N GLY A 48 -6.86 -2.54 -2.69
CA GLY A 48 -7.72 -2.78 -3.84
C GLY A 48 -8.23 -1.48 -4.45
N PHE A 49 -7.86 -1.25 -5.71
CA PHE A 49 -8.28 -0.09 -6.49
C PHE A 49 -9.05 -0.54 -7.72
N CYS A 50 -10.09 0.21 -8.11
CA CYS A 50 -10.92 -0.12 -9.25
C CYS A 50 -10.36 0.47 -10.54
N VAL A 51 -9.96 -0.40 -11.47
CA VAL A 51 -9.56 -0.03 -12.82
C VAL A 51 -10.45 -0.77 -13.81
N ALA A 52 -11.23 -0.04 -14.60
CA ALA A 52 -12.16 -0.59 -15.61
C ALA A 52 -13.09 -1.71 -15.08
N GLY A 53 -13.48 -1.65 -13.79
CA GLY A 53 -14.35 -2.64 -13.15
C GLY A 53 -13.62 -3.88 -12.60
N HIS A 54 -12.29 -3.87 -12.59
CA HIS A 54 -11.43 -4.94 -12.07
C HIS A 54 -10.54 -4.39 -10.95
N ALA A 55 -10.01 -5.28 -10.10
CA ALA A 55 -8.90 -4.93 -9.22
C ALA A 55 -7.62 -4.77 -10.05
N GLU A 56 -6.80 -3.79 -9.71
CA GLU A 56 -5.52 -3.61 -10.40
C GLU A 56 -4.39 -4.43 -9.80
N THR A 57 -3.28 -4.52 -10.55
CA THR A 57 -2.05 -5.20 -10.13
C THR A 57 -1.19 -4.39 -9.18
N ASP A 58 -1.49 -3.10 -8.98
CA ASP A 58 -0.87 -2.31 -7.90
C ASP A 58 -1.73 -2.35 -6.64
N GLY A 59 -1.10 -2.45 -5.48
CA GLY A 59 -1.70 -2.53 -4.16
C GLY A 59 -1.89 -3.95 -3.65
N PRO A 60 -2.73 -4.82 -4.25
CA PRO A 60 -3.00 -6.15 -3.71
C PRO A 60 -1.75 -7.04 -3.52
N PRO A 61 -0.79 -7.13 -4.45
CA PRO A 61 0.46 -7.85 -4.22
C PRO A 61 1.28 -7.28 -3.05
N GLY A 62 1.44 -5.95 -3.00
CA GLY A 62 2.13 -5.26 -1.92
C GLY A 62 1.49 -5.52 -0.55
N ALA A 63 0.16 -5.45 -0.49
CA ALA A 63 -0.61 -5.72 0.73
C ALA A 63 -0.41 -7.16 1.23
N ALA A 64 -0.41 -8.14 0.34
CA ALA A 64 -0.16 -9.52 0.71
C ALA A 64 1.26 -9.73 1.24
N TRP A 65 2.28 -9.04 0.68
CA TRP A 65 3.65 -9.12 1.20
C TRP A 65 3.80 -8.42 2.54
N VAL A 66 3.17 -7.27 2.75
CA VAL A 66 3.13 -6.61 4.07
C VAL A 66 2.43 -7.51 5.09
N ALA A 67 1.34 -8.19 4.71
CA ALA A 67 0.68 -9.15 5.59
C ALA A 67 1.63 -10.27 6.03
N ARG A 68 2.35 -10.91 5.10
CA ARG A 68 3.35 -11.95 5.42
C ARG A 68 4.49 -11.42 6.29
N ALA A 69 4.98 -10.21 6.01
CA ALA A 69 5.99 -9.58 6.85
C ALA A 69 5.50 -9.38 8.28
N LEU A 70 4.25 -8.97 8.44
CA LEU A 70 3.62 -8.79 9.75
C LEU A 70 3.40 -10.14 10.47
N GLU A 71 3.00 -11.20 9.76
CA GLU A 71 2.92 -12.56 10.32
C GLU A 71 4.28 -13.04 10.83
N GLU A 72 5.33 -12.84 10.03
CA GLU A 72 6.72 -13.17 10.42
C GLU A 72 7.14 -12.41 11.69
N LEU A 73 6.64 -11.20 11.88
CA LEU A 73 6.87 -10.37 13.07
C LEU A 73 5.93 -10.69 14.24
N GLY A 74 5.02 -11.66 14.09
CA GLY A 74 4.10 -12.12 15.14
C GLY A 74 2.82 -11.31 15.29
N PHE A 75 2.42 -10.54 14.28
CA PHE A 75 1.10 -9.92 14.20
C PHE A 75 0.07 -10.86 13.56
N ALA A 76 -1.20 -10.49 13.61
CA ALA A 76 -2.32 -11.18 12.98
C ALA A 76 -2.96 -10.26 11.90
N PRO A 77 -2.39 -10.17 10.69
CA PRO A 77 -2.91 -9.29 9.66
C PRO A 77 -4.28 -9.75 9.15
N VAL A 78 -5.11 -8.77 8.79
CA VAL A 78 -6.39 -8.98 8.10
C VAL A 78 -6.47 -7.99 6.95
N ILE A 79 -6.65 -8.49 5.74
CA ILE A 79 -6.90 -7.65 4.57
C ILE A 79 -8.31 -7.08 4.69
N VAL A 80 -8.46 -5.79 4.50
CA VAL A 80 -9.76 -5.10 4.46
C VAL A 80 -9.96 -4.55 3.05
N THR A 81 -10.94 -5.04 2.35
CA THR A 81 -11.16 -4.71 0.94
C THR A 81 -12.65 -4.81 0.57
N ASP A 82 -12.98 -4.72 -0.69
CA ASP A 82 -14.33 -4.88 -1.22
C ASP A 82 -14.44 -6.06 -2.21
N ALA A 83 -15.61 -6.16 -2.84
CA ALA A 83 -15.95 -7.29 -3.69
C ALA A 83 -15.06 -7.44 -4.94
N LEU A 84 -14.34 -6.37 -5.36
CA LEU A 84 -13.42 -6.44 -6.50
C LEU A 84 -12.27 -7.42 -6.27
N CYS A 85 -11.80 -7.51 -5.02
CA CYS A 85 -10.70 -8.40 -4.63
C CYS A 85 -11.18 -9.76 -4.10
N ARG A 86 -12.44 -10.15 -4.36
CA ARG A 86 -13.01 -11.40 -3.81
C ARG A 86 -12.26 -12.63 -4.31
N GLY A 87 -11.81 -13.45 -3.37
CA GLY A 87 -11.08 -14.70 -3.62
C GLY A 87 -9.57 -14.53 -3.83
N MET A 88 -9.06 -13.32 -3.98
CA MET A 88 -7.63 -13.09 -4.23
C MET A 88 -6.75 -13.45 -3.04
N PHE A 89 -7.10 -12.95 -1.88
CA PHE A 89 -6.30 -13.10 -0.67
C PHE A 89 -6.54 -14.43 0.04
N GLU A 90 -7.74 -15.01 -0.06
CA GLU A 90 -8.03 -16.35 0.48
C GLU A 90 -7.17 -17.41 -0.20
N ARG A 91 -6.89 -17.28 -1.51
CA ARG A 91 -5.97 -18.18 -2.22
C ARG A 91 -4.52 -18.01 -1.79
N GLU A 92 -4.19 -16.87 -1.19
CA GLU A 92 -2.90 -16.60 -0.54
C GLU A 92 -2.88 -17.02 0.95
N ASN A 93 -3.96 -17.66 1.46
CA ASN A 93 -4.19 -18.04 2.86
C ASN A 93 -4.20 -16.85 3.83
N LEU A 94 -4.58 -15.67 3.37
CA LEU A 94 -4.74 -14.47 4.20
C LEU A 94 -6.20 -14.31 4.65
N ARG A 95 -6.37 -13.80 5.86
CA ARG A 95 -7.68 -13.44 6.38
C ARG A 95 -8.19 -12.18 5.67
N VAL A 96 -9.48 -12.15 5.34
CA VAL A 96 -10.12 -11.03 4.63
C VAL A 96 -11.38 -10.59 5.37
N GLU A 97 -11.55 -9.29 5.50
CA GLU A 97 -12.80 -8.62 5.88
C GLU A 97 -13.29 -7.82 4.67
N TYR A 98 -14.50 -8.12 4.21
CA TYR A 98 -15.10 -7.43 3.07
C TYR A 98 -16.02 -6.31 3.54
N VAL A 99 -15.77 -5.10 3.02
CA VAL A 99 -16.62 -3.93 3.23
C VAL A 99 -17.60 -3.82 2.07
N ARG A 100 -18.86 -3.60 2.38
CA ARG A 100 -19.90 -3.39 1.36
C ARG A 100 -19.74 -2.00 0.73
N LEU A 101 -20.13 -1.86 -0.53
CA LEU A 101 -20.08 -0.57 -1.24
C LEU A 101 -20.99 0.49 -0.59
N ASP A 102 -22.09 0.06 0.01
CA ASP A 102 -23.08 0.89 0.70
C ASP A 102 -22.94 0.82 2.24
N ALA A 103 -21.77 0.45 2.75
CA ALA A 103 -21.53 0.37 4.19
C ALA A 103 -21.63 1.75 4.85
N GLU A 104 -22.38 1.82 5.95
CA GLU A 104 -22.51 3.03 6.76
C GLU A 104 -21.58 2.98 7.99
N ASP A 105 -21.39 4.12 8.65
CA ASP A 105 -20.50 4.23 9.82
C ASP A 105 -20.82 3.21 10.94
N GLY A 106 -22.09 2.83 11.11
CA GLY A 106 -22.48 1.80 12.08
C GLY A 106 -21.90 0.41 11.75
N GLU A 107 -21.92 0.00 10.49
CA GLU A 107 -21.30 -1.25 10.02
C GLU A 107 -19.78 -1.16 10.14
N LEU A 108 -19.17 -0.04 9.74
CA LEU A 108 -17.72 0.19 9.82
C LEU A 108 -17.22 0.16 11.27
N ARG A 109 -17.94 0.77 12.22
CA ARG A 109 -17.64 0.64 13.65
C ARG A 109 -17.73 -0.82 14.13
N GLY A 110 -18.74 -1.56 13.66
CA GLY A 110 -18.85 -2.98 13.96
C GLY A 110 -17.66 -3.81 13.42
N ILE A 111 -17.09 -3.45 12.27
CA ILE A 111 -15.85 -4.05 11.75
C ILE A 111 -14.68 -3.73 12.71
N LEU A 112 -14.49 -2.48 13.10
CA LEU A 112 -13.43 -2.07 14.04
C LEU A 112 -13.56 -2.77 15.40
N GLU A 113 -14.79 -2.91 15.92
CA GLU A 113 -15.06 -3.62 17.18
C GLU A 113 -14.73 -5.11 17.10
N ARG A 114 -14.96 -5.77 15.95
CA ARG A 114 -14.59 -7.18 15.74
C ARG A 114 -13.10 -7.37 15.55
N LEU A 115 -12.47 -6.53 14.74
CA LEU A 115 -11.04 -6.64 14.44
C LEU A 115 -10.17 -6.15 15.60
N ARG A 116 -10.58 -5.09 16.29
CA ARG A 116 -9.79 -4.40 17.32
C ARG A 116 -8.35 -4.19 16.86
N PRO A 117 -8.14 -3.46 15.74
CA PRO A 117 -6.82 -3.35 15.16
C PRO A 117 -5.88 -2.59 16.10
N VAL A 118 -4.65 -3.10 16.22
CA VAL A 118 -3.55 -2.42 16.93
C VAL A 118 -2.81 -1.43 16.02
N GLY A 119 -3.10 -1.45 14.74
CA GLY A 119 -2.63 -0.54 13.71
C GLY A 119 -3.35 -0.81 12.39
N MET A 120 -3.41 0.19 11.52
CA MET A 120 -4.02 0.09 10.21
C MET A 120 -3.07 0.60 9.12
N ILE A 121 -2.99 -0.13 8.00
CA ILE A 121 -2.15 0.22 6.85
C ILE A 121 -3.03 0.28 5.61
N ALA A 122 -2.96 1.36 4.83
CA ALA A 122 -3.57 1.45 3.51
C ALA A 122 -2.49 1.34 2.42
N ILE A 123 -2.73 0.52 1.40
CA ILE A 123 -1.82 0.32 0.27
C ILE A 123 -2.66 0.37 -1.00
N GLU A 124 -2.44 1.37 -1.83
CA GLU A 124 -3.18 1.61 -3.07
C GLU A 124 -4.69 1.42 -2.86
N ARG A 125 -5.22 2.18 -1.94
CA ARG A 125 -6.65 2.22 -1.68
C ARG A 125 -7.18 3.64 -1.81
N CYS A 126 -8.12 3.85 -2.74
CA CYS A 126 -8.74 5.14 -2.96
C CYS A 126 -9.37 5.68 -1.67
N GLY A 127 -9.10 6.94 -1.36
CA GLY A 127 -9.78 7.68 -0.30
C GLY A 127 -10.58 8.85 -0.88
N ARG A 128 -11.57 9.33 -0.12
CA ARG A 128 -12.43 10.44 -0.55
C ARG A 128 -11.66 11.73 -0.72
N THR A 129 -12.08 12.52 -1.70
CA THR A 129 -11.73 13.93 -1.80
C THR A 129 -12.41 14.73 -0.68
N ALA A 130 -12.05 16.00 -0.53
CA ALA A 130 -12.75 16.93 0.39
C ALA A 130 -14.22 17.15 0.03
N GLN A 131 -14.65 16.80 -1.18
CA GLN A 131 -16.05 16.86 -1.64
C GLN A 131 -16.82 15.56 -1.43
N GLY A 132 -16.12 14.49 -1.01
CA GLY A 132 -16.71 13.19 -0.74
C GLY A 132 -16.67 12.20 -1.92
N ASP A 133 -16.10 12.59 -3.07
CA ASP A 133 -15.99 11.74 -4.26
C ASP A 133 -14.79 10.79 -4.15
N TYR A 134 -14.87 9.61 -4.79
CA TYR A 134 -13.74 8.72 -5.02
C TYR A 134 -13.28 8.86 -6.47
N LEU A 135 -12.12 9.43 -6.70
CA LEU A 135 -11.62 9.73 -8.03
C LEU A 135 -10.42 8.88 -8.40
N ASN A 136 -10.40 8.37 -9.64
CA ASN A 136 -9.19 7.77 -10.20
C ASN A 136 -8.22 8.87 -10.70
N MET A 137 -7.04 8.48 -11.17
CA MET A 137 -5.99 9.37 -11.69
C MET A 137 -6.40 10.24 -12.88
N ARG A 138 -7.54 9.93 -13.54
CA ARG A 138 -8.10 10.71 -14.64
C ARG A 138 -9.23 11.64 -14.19
N GLY A 139 -9.51 11.70 -12.88
CA GLY A 139 -10.60 12.49 -12.31
C GLY A 139 -11.99 11.89 -12.54
N VAL A 140 -12.07 10.61 -12.94
CA VAL A 140 -13.34 9.90 -13.11
C VAL A 140 -13.79 9.39 -11.76
N ASP A 141 -15.07 9.60 -11.42
CA ASP A 141 -15.67 9.06 -10.20
C ASP A 141 -15.82 7.54 -10.30
N ILE A 142 -15.23 6.85 -9.33
CA ILE A 142 -15.25 5.39 -9.16
C ILE A 142 -16.03 4.97 -7.91
N GLY A 143 -16.80 5.88 -7.29
CA GLY A 143 -17.52 5.62 -6.04
C GLY A 143 -18.51 4.46 -6.13
N ALA A 144 -19.11 4.22 -7.31
CA ALA A 144 -19.98 3.07 -7.55
C ALA A 144 -19.28 1.70 -7.41
N HIS A 145 -17.94 1.67 -7.38
CA HIS A 145 -17.12 0.47 -7.31
C HIS A 145 -16.13 0.50 -6.14
N THR A 146 -16.23 1.49 -5.24
CA THR A 146 -15.28 1.70 -4.14
C THR A 146 -16.03 1.71 -2.82
N ALA A 147 -15.83 0.68 -1.99
CA ALA A 147 -16.39 0.66 -0.64
C ALA A 147 -15.70 1.73 0.24
N PRO A 148 -16.41 2.31 1.23
CA PRO A 148 -15.91 3.41 2.05
C PRO A 148 -14.91 2.95 3.12
N VAL A 149 -13.88 2.21 2.71
CA VAL A 149 -12.83 1.67 3.59
C VAL A 149 -12.01 2.79 4.24
N ASP A 150 -11.88 3.91 3.56
CA ASP A 150 -11.20 5.10 4.06
C ASP A 150 -11.84 5.67 5.34
N ARG A 151 -13.16 5.46 5.52
CA ARG A 151 -13.86 5.83 6.76
C ARG A 151 -13.34 5.09 7.99
N LEU A 152 -12.86 3.85 7.83
CA LEU A 152 -12.25 3.11 8.92
C LEU A 152 -11.03 3.83 9.51
N PHE A 153 -10.25 4.53 8.65
CA PHE A 153 -9.09 5.31 9.06
C PHE A 153 -9.44 6.58 9.83
N GLU A 154 -10.65 7.10 9.65
CA GLU A 154 -11.16 8.24 10.42
C GLU A 154 -11.90 7.82 11.70
N LEU A 155 -12.42 6.59 11.73
CA LEU A 155 -13.21 6.06 12.85
C LEU A 155 -12.37 5.29 13.88
N THR A 156 -11.12 4.95 13.56
CA THR A 156 -10.23 4.20 14.44
C THR A 156 -9.44 5.13 15.37
N ASP A 157 -9.12 4.63 16.57
CA ASP A 157 -8.11 5.23 17.46
C ASP A 157 -6.73 4.54 17.32
N ALA A 158 -6.62 3.50 16.46
CA ALA A 158 -5.37 2.82 16.22
C ALA A 158 -4.45 3.67 15.32
N PRO A 159 -3.11 3.58 15.48
CA PRO A 159 -2.18 4.26 14.59
C PRO A 159 -2.34 3.81 13.13
N THR A 160 -2.14 4.75 12.21
CA THR A 160 -2.44 4.59 10.79
C THR A 160 -1.24 4.89 9.91
N LEU A 161 -1.07 4.11 8.84
CA LEU A 161 -0.05 4.28 7.80
C LEU A 161 -0.71 4.25 6.41
N GLY A 162 -0.42 5.23 5.56
CA GLY A 162 -0.77 5.23 4.14
C GLY A 162 0.42 4.91 3.26
N ILE A 163 0.19 4.19 2.16
CA ILE A 163 1.15 3.96 1.08
C ILE A 163 0.43 4.27 -0.23
N GLY A 164 0.95 5.23 -0.99
CA GLY A 164 0.32 5.69 -2.24
C GLY A 164 1.33 6.25 -3.23
N ASP A 165 0.90 6.42 -4.48
CA ASP A 165 1.75 6.82 -5.59
C ASP A 165 1.12 7.87 -6.53
N GLY A 166 -0.15 8.20 -6.33
CA GLY A 166 -0.91 9.06 -7.25
C GLY A 166 -1.53 10.31 -6.63
N GLY A 167 -1.85 10.29 -5.33
CA GLY A 167 -2.48 11.42 -4.64
C GLY A 167 -3.96 11.24 -4.32
N ASN A 168 -4.59 10.17 -4.79
CA ASN A 168 -5.98 9.80 -4.53
C ASN A 168 -6.12 8.66 -3.50
N GLU A 169 -5.04 8.14 -2.96
CA GLU A 169 -4.99 7.06 -1.98
C GLU A 169 -5.13 7.58 -0.55
N ILE A 170 -5.62 6.72 0.35
CA ILE A 170 -5.68 6.97 1.79
C ILE A 170 -4.28 7.33 2.32
N GLY A 171 -4.19 8.44 3.05
CA GLY A 171 -2.94 8.98 3.58
C GLY A 171 -2.41 10.17 2.78
N MET A 172 -2.68 10.25 1.47
CA MET A 172 -2.21 11.36 0.63
C MET A 172 -2.81 12.72 1.02
N GLY A 173 -3.86 12.73 1.85
CA GLY A 173 -4.35 13.94 2.52
C GLY A 173 -3.29 14.67 3.36
N MET A 174 -2.21 14.00 3.76
CA MET A 174 -1.05 14.64 4.42
C MET A 174 -0.32 15.61 3.49
N LEU A 175 -0.34 15.38 2.18
CA LEU A 175 0.31 16.17 1.15
C LEU A 175 -0.69 16.97 0.28
N ALA A 176 -1.97 17.05 0.67
CA ALA A 176 -3.02 17.68 -0.14
C ALA A 176 -2.67 19.13 -0.55
N GLY A 177 -2.02 19.89 0.33
CA GLY A 177 -1.57 21.26 0.03
C GLY A 177 -0.46 21.31 -1.03
N GLN A 178 0.46 20.36 -1.03
CA GLN A 178 1.56 20.23 -1.99
C GLN A 178 1.08 19.65 -3.33
N LEU A 179 0.07 18.79 -3.28
CA LEU A 179 -0.57 18.19 -4.46
C LEU A 179 -1.49 19.18 -5.18
N ALA A 180 -2.06 20.15 -4.46
CA ALA A 180 -2.95 21.14 -5.04
C ALA A 180 -2.24 21.95 -6.13
N GLY A 181 -2.76 21.89 -7.34
CA GLY A 181 -2.20 22.57 -8.53
C GLY A 181 -1.05 21.84 -9.23
N ARG A 182 -0.56 20.72 -8.69
CA ARG A 182 0.43 19.84 -9.35
C ARG A 182 -0.23 18.66 -10.07
N LEU A 183 -1.31 18.13 -9.50
CA LEU A 183 -2.09 17.07 -10.11
C LEU A 183 -3.29 17.63 -10.87
N VAL A 184 -3.68 16.91 -11.91
CA VAL A 184 -4.91 17.21 -12.68
C VAL A 184 -6.16 16.88 -11.85
N ILE A 185 -6.03 16.03 -10.83
CA ILE A 185 -7.11 15.54 -9.98
C ILE A 185 -7.19 16.29 -8.64
N ARG A 186 -8.37 16.25 -8.03
CA ARG A 186 -8.55 16.61 -6.63
C ARG A 186 -7.94 15.52 -5.75
N PRO A 187 -7.00 15.86 -4.84
CA PRO A 187 -6.33 14.84 -4.02
C PRO A 187 -7.31 14.23 -3.00
N CYS A 188 -6.93 13.06 -2.49
CA CYS A 188 -7.54 12.47 -1.30
C CYS A 188 -7.43 13.44 -0.12
N ALA A 189 -8.49 13.52 0.70
CA ALA A 189 -8.51 14.33 1.92
C ALA A 189 -8.15 13.51 3.18
N VAL A 190 -8.21 12.18 3.10
CA VAL A 190 -7.99 11.29 4.24
C VAL A 190 -6.51 11.25 4.60
N ARG A 191 -6.22 11.54 5.87
CA ARG A 191 -4.86 11.58 6.42
C ARG A 191 -4.59 10.30 7.21
N THR A 192 -3.30 10.00 7.37
CA THR A 192 -2.78 8.96 8.27
C THR A 192 -1.68 9.53 9.16
N ASP A 193 -1.27 8.81 10.20
CA ASP A 193 -0.19 9.26 11.09
C ASP A 193 1.17 9.19 10.40
N ARG A 194 1.35 8.20 9.51
CA ARG A 194 2.53 8.03 8.66
C ARG A 194 2.13 7.86 7.20
N LEU A 195 3.02 8.27 6.32
CA LEU A 195 2.85 8.15 4.88
C LEU A 195 4.16 7.65 4.25
N ILE A 196 4.04 6.71 3.33
CA ILE A 196 5.08 6.30 2.38
C ILE A 196 4.58 6.68 0.99
N ILE A 197 5.41 7.40 0.24
CA ILE A 197 5.15 7.71 -1.17
C ILE A 197 6.11 6.91 -2.04
N ALA A 198 5.65 6.44 -3.18
CA ALA A 198 6.45 5.64 -4.11
C ALA A 198 6.08 5.97 -5.56
N THR A 199 6.81 5.43 -6.52
CA THR A 199 6.42 5.49 -7.93
C THR A 199 5.31 4.52 -8.27
N VAL A 200 5.26 3.40 -7.53
CA VAL A 200 4.26 2.33 -7.57
C VAL A 200 3.98 1.94 -6.12
N SER A 201 2.74 1.83 -5.70
CA SER A 201 2.40 1.52 -4.31
C SER A 201 2.92 0.17 -3.85
N ASN A 202 3.01 -0.84 -4.73
CA ASN A 202 3.69 -2.10 -4.44
C ASN A 202 5.15 -1.88 -4.03
N TRP A 203 5.87 -0.95 -4.70
CA TRP A 203 7.26 -0.64 -4.34
C TRP A 203 7.34 0.06 -2.98
N GLY A 204 6.36 0.90 -2.65
CA GLY A 204 6.21 1.49 -1.31
C GLY A 204 6.01 0.43 -0.23
N ALA A 205 5.19 -0.59 -0.51
CA ALA A 205 5.00 -1.75 0.37
C ALA A 205 6.29 -2.57 0.53
N TYR A 206 7.04 -2.80 -0.56
CA TYR A 206 8.36 -3.45 -0.49
C TYR A 206 9.38 -2.59 0.28
N GLY A 207 9.33 -1.26 0.16
CA GLY A 207 10.14 -0.33 0.95
C GLY A 207 9.87 -0.48 2.46
N LEU A 208 8.59 -0.59 2.85
CA LEU A 208 8.22 -0.89 4.23
C LEU A 208 8.75 -2.27 4.67
N CYS A 209 8.58 -3.32 3.84
CA CYS A 209 9.09 -4.65 4.11
C CYS A 209 10.63 -4.65 4.28
N ALA A 210 11.35 -3.93 3.41
CA ALA A 210 12.79 -3.77 3.48
C ALA A 210 13.24 -3.08 4.79
N ALA A 211 12.54 -2.02 5.19
CA ALA A 211 12.81 -1.33 6.43
C ALA A 211 12.50 -2.19 7.67
N LEU A 212 11.41 -2.95 7.65
CA LEU A 212 11.06 -3.92 8.69
C LEU A 212 12.13 -5.01 8.80
N GLU A 213 12.58 -5.59 7.67
CA GLU A 213 13.64 -6.59 7.64
C GLU A 213 14.95 -6.02 8.21
N ARG A 214 15.34 -4.81 7.79
CA ARG A 214 16.55 -4.14 8.27
C ARG A 214 16.55 -3.91 9.78
N LEU A 215 15.40 -3.51 10.34
CA LEU A 215 15.28 -3.19 11.77
C LEU A 215 15.06 -4.41 12.66
N SER A 216 14.35 -5.43 12.19
CA SER A 216 14.00 -6.61 12.98
C SER A 216 14.98 -7.77 12.82
N GLY A 217 15.72 -7.82 11.71
CA GLY A 217 16.52 -8.98 11.31
C GLY A 217 15.69 -10.18 10.81
N ARG A 218 14.35 -10.06 10.74
CA ARG A 218 13.44 -11.09 10.24
C ARG A 218 13.23 -10.90 8.74
N ARG A 219 13.09 -11.99 7.98
CA ARG A 219 12.86 -11.92 6.55
C ARG A 219 11.46 -11.37 6.24
N CYS A 220 11.38 -10.17 5.70
CA CYS A 220 10.13 -9.48 5.36
C CYS A 220 10.00 -9.18 3.85
N LEU A 221 11.11 -8.91 3.16
CA LEU A 221 11.12 -8.55 1.75
C LEU A 221 11.04 -9.80 0.86
N PRO A 222 10.16 -9.87 -0.17
CA PRO A 222 10.13 -10.95 -1.14
C PRO A 222 11.38 -10.98 -2.01
N SER A 223 11.67 -12.14 -2.60
CA SER A 223 12.56 -12.20 -3.77
C SER A 223 11.80 -11.79 -5.04
N PRO A 224 12.51 -11.41 -6.12
CA PRO A 224 11.87 -11.13 -7.41
C PRO A 224 10.96 -12.25 -7.90
N ASP A 225 11.43 -13.49 -7.85
CA ASP A 225 10.65 -14.67 -8.27
C ASP A 225 9.37 -14.89 -7.43
N GLU A 226 9.41 -14.57 -6.13
CA GLU A 226 8.24 -14.69 -5.27
C GLU A 226 7.20 -13.63 -5.61
N ALA A 227 7.63 -12.39 -5.85
CA ALA A 227 6.76 -11.28 -6.25
C ALA A 227 6.14 -11.54 -7.63
N GLU A 228 6.94 -11.97 -8.62
CA GLU A 228 6.46 -12.32 -9.96
C GLU A 228 5.39 -13.41 -9.90
N ARG A 229 5.65 -14.52 -9.22
CA ARG A 229 4.65 -15.60 -9.05
C ARG A 229 3.37 -15.14 -8.36
N GLN A 230 3.45 -14.16 -7.46
CA GLN A 230 2.26 -13.61 -6.82
C GLN A 230 1.44 -12.74 -7.77
N ILE A 231 2.10 -11.86 -8.52
CA ILE A 231 1.45 -11.04 -9.56
C ILE A 231 0.80 -11.96 -10.61
N GLU A 232 1.50 -13.02 -11.07
CA GLU A 232 0.96 -14.02 -12.00
C GLU A 232 -0.35 -14.62 -11.46
N ARG A 233 -0.39 -15.05 -10.20
CA ARG A 233 -1.62 -15.59 -9.59
C ARG A 233 -2.75 -14.56 -9.53
N MET A 234 -2.46 -13.30 -9.24
CA MET A 234 -3.47 -12.26 -9.16
C MET A 234 -3.99 -11.87 -10.54
N VAL A 235 -3.11 -11.77 -11.55
CA VAL A 235 -3.49 -11.58 -12.95
C VAL A 235 -4.38 -12.72 -13.44
N ALA A 236 -4.03 -13.98 -13.12
CA ALA A 236 -4.86 -15.15 -13.45
C ALA A 236 -6.24 -15.12 -12.76
N GLN A 237 -6.42 -14.32 -11.72
CA GLN A 237 -7.70 -14.11 -11.03
C GLN A 237 -8.47 -12.89 -11.53
N GLY A 238 -7.95 -12.17 -12.52
CA GLY A 238 -8.64 -11.06 -13.17
C GLY A 238 -8.10 -9.67 -12.83
N CYS A 239 -6.98 -9.55 -12.11
CA CYS A 239 -6.31 -8.26 -11.95
C CYS A 239 -5.85 -7.72 -13.30
N VAL A 240 -5.93 -6.41 -13.46
CA VAL A 240 -5.49 -5.68 -14.64
C VAL A 240 -4.40 -4.68 -14.29
N ASP A 241 -3.52 -4.41 -15.22
CA ASP A 241 -2.55 -3.31 -15.08
C ASP A 241 -3.26 -1.94 -15.12
N GLY A 242 -2.91 -1.05 -14.20
CA GLY A 242 -3.56 0.26 -14.00
C GLY A 242 -3.44 1.21 -15.20
N ILE A 243 -2.42 1.04 -16.05
CA ILE A 243 -2.17 1.89 -17.22
C ILE A 243 -2.77 1.28 -18.50
N SER A 244 -2.48 0.00 -18.77
CA SER A 244 -2.94 -0.69 -19.98
C SER A 244 -4.38 -1.17 -19.89
N HIS A 245 -4.93 -1.33 -18.69
CA HIS A 245 -6.22 -1.95 -18.38
C HIS A 245 -6.34 -3.41 -18.87
N MET A 246 -5.22 -4.06 -19.06
CA MET A 246 -5.15 -5.44 -19.56
C MET A 246 -4.74 -6.40 -18.44
N GLN A 247 -5.19 -7.64 -18.50
CA GLN A 247 -4.63 -8.73 -17.71
C GLN A 247 -3.22 -9.02 -18.24
N ALA A 248 -2.22 -8.32 -17.71
CA ALA A 248 -0.84 -8.38 -18.13
C ALA A 248 0.10 -8.57 -16.94
N MET A 249 1.26 -9.17 -17.19
CA MET A 249 2.35 -9.28 -16.21
C MET A 249 3.09 -7.94 -16.14
N SER A 250 2.39 -6.93 -15.62
CA SER A 250 2.90 -5.58 -15.41
C SER A 250 2.17 -4.91 -14.24
N VAL A 251 2.80 -3.90 -13.65
CA VAL A 251 2.25 -3.06 -12.58
C VAL A 251 2.46 -1.61 -12.99
N ASP A 252 1.39 -0.85 -13.16
CA ASP A 252 1.45 0.55 -13.61
C ASP A 252 2.27 0.77 -14.88
N GLY A 253 2.18 -0.18 -15.81
CA GLY A 253 2.92 -0.16 -17.06
C GLY A 253 4.41 -0.48 -16.93
N PHE A 254 4.88 -0.92 -15.77
CA PHE A 254 6.22 -1.48 -15.56
C PHE A 254 6.18 -3.00 -15.68
N ASP A 255 7.17 -3.57 -16.34
CA ASP A 255 7.31 -5.00 -16.54
C ASP A 255 7.95 -5.70 -15.31
N MET A 256 7.96 -7.03 -15.31
CA MET A 256 8.54 -7.82 -14.22
C MET A 256 10.06 -7.66 -14.10
N ALA A 257 10.76 -7.24 -15.17
CA ALA A 257 12.18 -6.94 -15.09
C ALA A 257 12.45 -5.68 -14.24
N THR A 258 11.58 -4.67 -14.38
CA THR A 258 11.63 -3.46 -13.55
C THR A 258 11.26 -3.77 -12.10
N GLU A 259 10.23 -4.60 -11.86
CA GLU A 259 9.90 -5.08 -10.50
C GLU A 259 11.11 -5.78 -9.84
N ALA A 260 11.79 -6.65 -10.59
CA ALA A 260 12.99 -7.35 -10.11
C ALA A 260 14.13 -6.38 -9.79
N GLU A 261 14.36 -5.36 -10.64
CA GLU A 261 15.36 -4.31 -10.41
C GLU A 261 15.14 -3.63 -9.05
N ILE A 262 13.90 -3.23 -8.75
CA ILE A 262 13.56 -2.55 -7.48
C ILE A 262 13.80 -3.49 -6.29
N LEU A 263 13.33 -4.72 -6.36
CA LEU A 263 13.50 -5.70 -5.28
C LEU A 263 14.96 -6.04 -5.02
N ASP A 264 15.78 -6.21 -6.07
CA ASP A 264 17.21 -6.46 -5.95
C ASP A 264 17.95 -5.25 -5.37
N ALA A 265 17.58 -4.03 -5.76
CA ALA A 265 18.13 -2.81 -5.19
C ALA A 265 17.80 -2.68 -3.69
N LEU A 266 16.54 -2.94 -3.30
CA LEU A 266 16.12 -2.97 -1.89
C LEU A 266 16.87 -4.05 -1.09
N ARG A 267 17.05 -5.25 -1.66
CA ARG A 267 17.85 -6.34 -1.06
C ARG A 267 19.30 -5.90 -0.84
N GLY A 268 19.88 -5.22 -1.83
CA GLY A 268 21.22 -4.65 -1.72
C GLY A 268 21.34 -3.57 -0.62
N ALA A 269 20.28 -2.78 -0.40
CA ALA A 269 20.25 -1.76 0.64
C ALA A 269 20.18 -2.36 2.07
N ILE A 270 19.47 -3.49 2.23
CA ILE A 270 19.39 -4.20 3.54
C ILE A 270 20.73 -4.87 3.90
N GLY A 271 21.39 -5.51 2.92
CA GLY A 271 22.58 -6.37 3.17
C GLY A 271 23.82 -5.64 3.65
N ARG A 272 23.95 -4.34 3.35
CA ARG A 272 25.19 -3.58 3.57
C ARG A 272 25.42 -3.12 5.00
N GLN A 273 24.40 -2.99 5.84
CA GLN A 273 24.56 -2.61 7.24
C GLN A 273 25.03 -3.79 8.13
N LYS A 274 24.87 -5.04 7.70
CA LYS A 274 25.43 -6.19 8.44
C LYS A 274 26.97 -6.21 8.42
N GLY A 275 27.62 -5.49 7.49
CA GLY A 275 29.08 -5.39 7.38
C GLY A 275 29.71 -4.27 8.21
N GLU A 276 28.96 -3.23 8.59
CA GLU A 276 29.51 -2.07 9.31
C GLU A 276 29.53 -2.24 10.84
N HIS A 277 28.86 -3.27 11.39
CA HIS A 277 28.86 -3.58 12.83
C HIS A 277 29.74 -4.79 13.19
N ALA A 278 30.59 -5.26 12.26
CA ALA A 278 31.49 -6.39 12.44
C ALA A 278 32.98 -5.98 12.38
N ILE A 279 33.32 -4.83 12.97
CA ILE A 279 34.73 -4.43 13.23
C ILE A 279 34.86 -4.00 14.68
#